data_c5cdcd1f38da6fda7d4e16c2f83a784f
#
_entry.id   c5cdcd1f38da6fda7d4e16c2f83a784f
#
_cell.length_a   1.000
_cell.length_b   1.000
_cell.length_c   1.000
_cell.angle_alpha   90.00
_cell.angle_beta   90.00
_cell.angle_gamma   90.00
#
_symmetry.space_group_name_H-M   'P 1'
#
loop_
_entity.id
_entity.type
_entity.pdbx_description
1 polymer ?
#
loop_
_entity_poly.entity_id
_entity_poly.type
_entity_poly.pdbx_seq_one_letter_code
_entity_poly.pdbx_strand_id
1 'polypeptide(L)'
;MVSNDKEKFSMHAKAWSNVFSARPIQLATIIRQLIAAHSFRPPKVKVEIPTLLLASSKDRMVNPVCSELIQKVWQCSMEIHPWAGHDIPLDDADWVVDKTLVWYESLVGKNERSARTQRTAN
;
A
#
# COMPACT_ATOMS: atom_id res chain seq x y z
N MET A 1 -3.33 -8.13 -13.45
CA MET A 1 -2.74 -7.03 -14.23
C MET A 1 -2.29 -5.96 -13.24
N VAL A 2 -1.02 -5.57 -13.26
CA VAL A 2 -0.40 -4.71 -12.24
C VAL A 2 -0.95 -3.28 -12.30
N SER A 3 -1.18 -2.77 -13.51
CA SER A 3 -1.72 -1.43 -13.78
C SER A 3 -3.02 -1.51 -14.57
N ASN A 4 -3.93 -0.57 -14.36
CA ASN A 4 -5.14 -0.38 -15.16
C ASN A 4 -4.95 0.69 -16.24
N ASP A 5 -3.85 1.46 -16.21
CA ASP A 5 -3.42 2.35 -17.26
C ASP A 5 -2.59 1.56 -18.30
N LYS A 6 -3.18 1.29 -19.48
CA LYS A 6 -2.54 0.48 -20.52
C LYS A 6 -1.32 1.14 -21.13
N GLU A 7 -1.32 2.46 -21.22
CA GLU A 7 -0.23 3.22 -21.86
C GLU A 7 0.99 3.24 -20.92
N LYS A 8 0.81 3.60 -19.66
CA LYS A 8 1.85 3.52 -18.63
C LYS A 8 2.38 2.10 -18.48
N PHE A 9 1.50 1.10 -18.45
CA PHE A 9 1.92 -0.30 -18.38
C PHE A 9 2.82 -0.70 -19.56
N SER A 10 2.45 -0.34 -20.79
CA SER A 10 3.23 -0.67 -22.00
C SER A 10 4.63 -0.02 -21.96
N MET A 11 4.71 1.23 -21.55
CA MET A 11 5.97 1.97 -21.41
C MET A 11 6.91 1.30 -20.40
N HIS A 12 6.39 0.95 -19.22
CA HIS A 12 7.19 0.32 -18.17
C HIS A 12 7.49 -1.15 -18.45
N ALA A 13 6.60 -1.90 -19.11
CA ALA A 13 6.82 -3.30 -19.45
C ALA A 13 8.09 -3.52 -20.29
N LYS A 14 8.39 -2.60 -21.22
CA LYS A 14 9.61 -2.66 -22.01
C LYS A 14 10.87 -2.46 -21.16
N ALA A 15 10.87 -1.50 -20.25
CA ALA A 15 11.97 -1.26 -19.33
C ALA A 15 12.18 -2.46 -18.39
N TRP A 16 11.11 -3.02 -17.84
CA TRP A 16 11.17 -4.20 -16.98
C TRP A 16 11.64 -5.44 -17.72
N SER A 17 11.21 -5.64 -18.98
CA SER A 17 11.69 -6.75 -19.83
C SER A 17 13.21 -6.74 -19.97
N ASN A 18 13.83 -5.56 -20.15
CA ASN A 18 15.28 -5.43 -20.22
C ASN A 18 15.95 -5.82 -18.90
N VAL A 19 15.40 -5.40 -17.76
CA VAL A 19 15.91 -5.76 -16.43
C VAL A 19 15.81 -7.28 -16.19
N PHE A 20 14.67 -7.89 -16.50
CA PHE A 20 14.47 -9.33 -16.36
C PHE A 20 15.37 -10.15 -17.27
N SER A 21 15.64 -9.67 -18.48
CA SER A 21 16.57 -10.33 -19.40
C SER A 21 18.02 -10.28 -18.91
N ALA A 22 18.42 -9.15 -18.29
CA ALA A 22 19.76 -8.99 -17.73
C ALA A 22 19.96 -9.75 -16.40
N ARG A 23 18.87 -9.93 -15.63
CA ARG A 23 18.89 -10.60 -14.31
C ARG A 23 17.69 -11.55 -14.18
N PRO A 24 17.75 -12.73 -14.82
CA PRO A 24 16.63 -13.67 -14.78
C PRO A 24 16.37 -14.18 -13.35
N ILE A 25 15.12 -14.14 -12.96
CA ILE A 25 14.70 -14.68 -11.66
C ILE A 25 14.66 -16.20 -11.76
N GLN A 26 15.29 -16.89 -10.81
CA GLN A 26 15.25 -18.36 -10.77
C GLN A 26 13.83 -18.82 -10.41
N LEU A 27 13.34 -19.86 -11.07
CA LEU A 27 12.02 -20.45 -10.80
C LEU A 27 11.83 -20.82 -9.33
N ALA A 28 12.88 -21.34 -8.69
CA ALA A 28 12.87 -21.66 -7.26
C ALA A 28 12.57 -20.44 -6.38
N THR A 29 13.04 -19.25 -6.76
CA THR A 29 12.74 -18.01 -6.04
C THR A 29 11.27 -17.64 -6.18
N ILE A 30 10.71 -17.75 -7.39
CA ILE A 30 9.27 -17.49 -7.61
C ILE A 30 8.41 -18.44 -6.76
N ILE A 31 8.72 -19.72 -6.77
CA ILE A 31 7.98 -20.73 -5.98
C ILE A 31 8.07 -20.41 -4.48
N ARG A 32 9.26 -20.07 -3.97
CA ARG A 32 9.44 -19.69 -2.56
C ARG A 32 8.63 -18.45 -2.18
N GLN A 33 8.59 -17.44 -3.05
CA GLN A 33 7.79 -16.22 -2.83
C GLN A 33 6.29 -16.54 -2.80
N LEU A 34 5.80 -17.38 -3.71
CA LEU A 34 4.40 -17.80 -3.73
C LEU A 34 4.02 -18.59 -2.47
N ILE A 35 4.88 -19.51 -2.02
CA ILE A 35 4.66 -20.25 -0.77
C ILE A 35 4.66 -19.30 0.43
N ALA A 36 5.62 -18.37 0.50
CA ALA A 36 5.69 -17.38 1.56
C ALA A 36 4.43 -16.50 1.61
N ALA A 37 3.99 -16.00 0.46
CA ALA A 37 2.77 -15.20 0.36
C ALA A 37 1.52 -15.98 0.76
N HIS A 38 1.39 -17.25 0.33
CA HIS A 38 0.27 -18.10 0.69
C HIS A 38 0.25 -18.46 2.18
N SER A 39 1.42 -18.65 2.77
CA SER A 39 1.59 -19.08 4.17
C SER A 39 1.56 -17.91 5.15
N PHE A 40 1.73 -16.67 4.67
CA PHE A 40 1.76 -15.50 5.52
C PHE A 40 0.44 -15.33 6.27
N ARG A 41 0.54 -15.08 7.55
CA ARG A 41 -0.59 -14.73 8.42
C ARG A 41 -0.25 -13.43 9.14
N PRO A 42 -0.95 -12.34 8.84
CA PRO A 42 -0.71 -11.07 9.52
C PRO A 42 -1.00 -11.20 11.01
N PRO A 43 -0.25 -10.50 11.87
CA PRO A 43 -0.54 -10.45 13.30
C PRO A 43 -1.99 -10.00 13.54
N LYS A 44 -2.72 -10.72 14.38
CA LYS A 44 -4.11 -10.39 14.77
C LYS A 44 -4.14 -9.43 15.96
N VAL A 45 -3.33 -8.39 15.91
CA VAL A 45 -3.22 -7.39 16.97
C VAL A 45 -3.31 -6.00 16.37
N LYS A 46 -3.82 -5.06 17.17
CA LYS A 46 -3.78 -3.65 16.83
C LYS A 46 -2.34 -3.20 16.65
N VAL A 47 -2.08 -2.41 15.62
CA VAL A 47 -0.75 -1.83 15.37
C VAL A 47 -0.64 -0.51 16.12
N GLU A 48 0.36 -0.41 17.00
CA GLU A 48 0.62 0.81 17.80
C GLU A 48 1.26 1.93 16.97
N ILE A 49 1.96 1.57 15.89
CA ILE A 49 2.60 2.55 14.99
C ILE A 49 1.53 3.15 14.07
N PRO A 50 1.51 4.48 13.90
CA PRO A 50 0.63 5.11 12.92
C PRO A 50 0.83 4.48 11.53
N THR A 51 -0.25 3.96 10.97
CA THR A 51 -0.22 3.21 9.71
C THR A 51 -1.32 3.71 8.79
N LEU A 52 -0.97 3.92 7.52
CA LEU A 52 -1.91 4.19 6.43
C LEU A 52 -1.88 3.02 5.45
N LEU A 53 -3.02 2.43 5.18
CA LEU A 53 -3.21 1.47 4.09
C LEU A 53 -3.73 2.19 2.86
N LEU A 54 -3.08 1.97 1.72
CA LEU A 54 -3.57 2.39 0.42
C LEU A 54 -3.98 1.14 -0.36
N ALA A 55 -5.22 1.08 -0.80
CA ALA A 55 -5.76 -0.04 -1.55
C ALA A 55 -6.50 0.45 -2.80
N SER A 56 -6.78 -0.43 -3.75
CA SER A 56 -7.60 -0.10 -4.91
C SER A 56 -8.82 -1.00 -5.03
N SER A 57 -9.97 -0.40 -5.34
CA SER A 57 -11.21 -1.13 -5.62
C SER A 57 -11.14 -1.94 -6.92
N LYS A 58 -10.18 -1.65 -7.80
CA LYS A 58 -9.97 -2.32 -9.10
C LYS A 58 -8.70 -3.14 -9.15
N ASP A 59 -8.12 -3.46 -8.00
CA ASP A 59 -7.01 -4.40 -7.91
C ASP A 59 -7.45 -5.78 -8.44
N ARG A 60 -6.69 -6.29 -9.44
CA ARG A 60 -6.95 -7.60 -10.06
C ARG A 60 -5.96 -8.68 -9.62
N MET A 61 -4.98 -8.31 -8.80
CA MET A 61 -4.00 -9.25 -8.26
C MET A 61 -4.38 -9.70 -6.85
N VAL A 62 -4.82 -8.76 -6.02
CA VAL A 62 -5.21 -9.02 -4.64
C VAL A 62 -6.63 -8.51 -4.44
N ASN A 63 -7.47 -9.34 -3.83
CA ASN A 63 -8.84 -8.93 -3.52
C ASN A 63 -8.82 -7.77 -2.50
N PRO A 64 -9.44 -6.62 -2.80
CA PRO A 64 -9.49 -5.47 -1.90
C PRO A 64 -9.99 -5.78 -0.49
N VAL A 65 -10.84 -6.78 -0.34
CA VAL A 65 -11.32 -7.28 0.97
C VAL A 65 -10.16 -7.68 1.89
N CYS A 66 -9.02 -8.11 1.36
CA CYS A 66 -7.83 -8.42 2.18
C CYS A 66 -7.34 -7.19 2.93
N SER A 67 -7.29 -6.03 2.26
CA SER A 67 -6.89 -4.76 2.87
C SER A 67 -7.92 -4.28 3.90
N GLU A 68 -9.21 -4.46 3.64
CA GLU A 68 -10.28 -4.14 4.60
C GLU A 68 -10.17 -5.00 5.87
N LEU A 69 -9.87 -6.29 5.74
CA LEU A 69 -9.68 -7.18 6.88
C LEU A 69 -8.46 -6.77 7.71
N ILE A 70 -7.36 -6.40 7.06
CA ILE A 70 -6.17 -5.89 7.73
C ILE A 70 -6.51 -4.60 8.48
N GLN A 71 -7.18 -3.65 7.82
CA GLN A 71 -7.59 -2.39 8.40
C GLN A 71 -8.43 -2.58 9.68
N LYS A 72 -9.39 -3.52 9.66
CA LYS A 72 -10.22 -3.85 10.82
C LYS A 72 -9.40 -4.40 11.99
N VAL A 73 -8.44 -5.28 11.71
CA VAL A 73 -7.60 -5.91 12.74
C VAL A 73 -6.58 -4.91 13.30
N TRP A 74 -5.92 -4.15 12.45
CA TRP A 74 -4.89 -3.21 12.83
C TRP A 74 -5.44 -1.88 13.35
N GLN A 75 -6.73 -1.60 13.10
CA GLN A 75 -7.39 -0.34 13.48
C GLN A 75 -6.64 0.89 12.95
N CYS A 76 -6.18 0.81 11.70
CA CYS A 76 -5.41 1.85 11.05
C CYS A 76 -6.24 2.64 10.03
N SER A 77 -5.69 3.75 9.53
CA SER A 77 -6.28 4.54 8.45
C SER A 77 -6.23 3.77 7.13
N MET A 78 -7.24 3.94 6.28
CA MET A 78 -7.26 3.34 4.95
C MET A 78 -7.90 4.29 3.95
N GLU A 79 -7.30 4.37 2.76
CA GLU A 79 -7.81 5.07 1.58
C GLU A 79 -7.93 4.10 0.42
N ILE A 80 -9.02 4.20 -0.33
CA ILE A 80 -9.33 3.29 -1.45
C ILE A 80 -9.31 4.08 -2.75
N HIS A 81 -8.39 3.71 -3.65
CA HIS A 81 -8.33 4.27 -4.99
C HIS A 81 -9.47 3.70 -5.86
N PRO A 82 -10.21 4.55 -6.61
CA PRO A 82 -11.43 4.11 -7.31
C PRO A 82 -11.16 3.29 -8.57
N TRP A 83 -10.00 3.43 -9.23
CA TRP A 83 -9.76 2.82 -10.54
C TRP A 83 -8.37 2.21 -10.76
N ALA A 84 -7.34 2.55 -9.97
CA ALA A 84 -5.98 2.03 -10.16
C ALA A 84 -5.93 0.50 -10.13
N GLY A 85 -4.86 -0.07 -10.67
CA GLY A 85 -4.54 -1.49 -10.52
C GLY A 85 -3.87 -1.79 -9.18
N HIS A 86 -3.12 -2.88 -9.13
CA HIS A 86 -2.39 -3.31 -7.94
C HIS A 86 -1.28 -2.33 -7.53
N ASP A 87 -0.57 -1.80 -8.51
CA ASP A 87 0.50 -0.82 -8.30
C ASP A 87 -0.06 0.61 -8.45
N ILE A 88 -0.68 1.10 -7.38
CA ILE A 88 -1.31 2.43 -7.36
C ILE A 88 -0.32 3.53 -7.75
N PRO A 89 0.93 3.57 -7.24
CA PRO A 89 1.89 4.60 -7.63
C PRO A 89 2.21 4.62 -9.13
N LEU A 90 2.12 3.47 -9.81
CA LEU A 90 2.31 3.38 -11.26
C LEU A 90 1.15 4.03 -12.01
N ASP A 91 -0.07 3.86 -11.53
CA ASP A 91 -1.27 4.39 -12.16
C ASP A 91 -1.52 5.86 -11.80
N ASP A 92 -1.37 6.22 -10.52
CA ASP A 92 -1.67 7.54 -9.99
C ASP A 92 -0.76 7.91 -8.80
N ALA A 93 0.46 8.36 -9.09
CA ALA A 93 1.44 8.76 -8.09
C ALA A 93 0.98 10.00 -7.29
N ASP A 94 0.29 10.93 -7.93
CA ASP A 94 -0.16 12.18 -7.31
C ASP A 94 -1.19 11.88 -6.23
N TRP A 95 -2.12 10.97 -6.49
CA TRP A 95 -3.09 10.52 -5.49
C TRP A 95 -2.40 9.90 -4.26
N VAL A 96 -1.36 9.09 -4.47
CA VAL A 96 -0.59 8.48 -3.36
C VAL A 96 0.07 9.56 -2.52
N VAL A 97 0.69 10.55 -3.16
CA VAL A 97 1.31 11.70 -2.48
C VAL A 97 0.27 12.49 -1.69
N ASP A 98 -0.84 12.88 -2.31
CA ASP A 98 -1.90 13.65 -1.67
C ASP A 98 -2.45 12.93 -0.44
N LYS A 99 -2.81 11.65 -0.56
CA LYS A 99 -3.36 10.88 0.56
C LYS A 99 -2.36 10.71 1.69
N THR A 100 -1.10 10.51 1.36
CA THR A 100 -0.03 10.39 2.35
C THR A 100 0.20 11.70 3.09
N LEU A 101 0.22 12.83 2.40
CA LEU A 101 0.39 14.15 3.00
C LEU A 101 -0.77 14.51 3.93
N VAL A 102 -2.01 14.36 3.46
CA VAL A 102 -3.21 14.62 4.28
C VAL A 102 -3.20 13.77 5.55
N TRP A 103 -2.87 12.49 5.42
CA TRP A 103 -2.76 11.59 6.58
C TRP A 103 -1.65 12.03 7.54
N TYR A 104 -0.45 12.35 7.02
CA TYR A 104 0.68 12.81 7.82
C TYR A 104 0.36 14.10 8.60
N GLU A 105 -0.23 15.11 7.95
CA GLU A 105 -0.65 16.36 8.58
C GLU A 105 -1.65 16.12 9.71
N SER A 106 -2.56 15.15 9.53
CA SER A 106 -3.52 14.76 10.56
C SER A 106 -2.84 14.19 11.81
N LEU A 107 -1.72 13.50 11.66
CA LEU A 107 -0.93 12.97 12.78
C LEU A 107 -0.20 14.07 13.52
N VAL A 108 0.46 14.97 12.79
CA VAL A 108 1.20 16.10 13.38
C VAL A 108 0.25 16.99 14.18
N GLY A 109 -0.89 17.36 13.60
CA GLY A 109 -1.88 18.19 14.26
C GLY A 109 -2.50 17.54 15.52
N LYS A 110 -2.63 16.22 15.56
CA LYS A 110 -3.06 15.49 16.76
C LYS A 110 -2.00 15.54 17.87
N ASN A 111 -0.73 15.35 17.50
CA ASN A 111 0.37 15.38 18.46
C ASN A 111 0.54 16.76 19.10
N GLU A 112 0.43 17.84 18.33
CA GLU A 112 0.51 19.21 18.82
C GLU A 112 -0.64 19.55 19.79
N ARG A 113 -1.87 19.13 19.47
CA ARG A 113 -3.03 19.31 20.37
C ARG A 113 -2.85 18.54 21.67
N SER A 114 -2.38 17.31 21.61
CA SER A 114 -2.13 16.47 22.79
C SER A 114 -1.05 17.08 23.70
N ALA A 115 0.04 17.58 23.11
CA ALA A 115 1.12 18.24 23.83
C ALA A 115 0.65 19.56 24.50
N ARG A 116 -0.23 20.32 23.81
CA ARG A 116 -0.80 21.55 24.35
C ARG A 116 -1.74 21.29 25.55
N THR A 117 -2.58 20.27 25.45
CA THR A 117 -3.50 19.89 26.54
C THR A 117 -2.75 19.44 27.80
N GLN A 118 -1.64 18.72 27.64
CA GLN A 118 -0.81 18.31 28.77
C GLN A 118 -0.11 19.49 29.46
N ARG A 119 0.26 20.56 28.74
CA ARG A 119 0.87 21.76 29.30
C ARG A 119 -0.11 22.65 30.07
N THR A 120 -1.39 22.59 29.74
CA THR A 120 -2.43 23.39 30.43
C THR A 120 -3.04 22.67 31.63
N ALA A 121 -2.73 21.39 31.84
CA ALA A 121 -3.24 20.58 32.96
C ALA A 121 -2.24 20.48 34.12
N ASN A 122 -1.03 21.04 33.99
CA ASN A 122 -0.03 21.19 35.05
C ASN A 122 0.09 22.66 35.49
#